data_b5f0dbb651fb5aed70a6e8c64048af9e
#
_entry.id   b5f0dbb651fb5aed70a6e8c64048af9e
#
_cell.length_a   1.000
_cell.length_b   1.000
_cell.length_c   1.000
_cell.angle_alpha   90.00
_cell.angle_beta   90.00
_cell.angle_gamma   90.00
#
_symmetry.space_group_name_H-M   'P 1'
#
loop_
_entity.id
_entity.type
_entity.pdbx_description
1 polymer ?
#
loop_
_entity_poly.entity_id
_entity_poly.type
_entity_poly.pdbx_seq_one_letter_code
_entity_poly.pdbx_strand_id
1 'polypeptide(L)'
;GYQGGFAGAMANTSAINCNVNVSDKLTVSSGGDNSGGFAGIATIGWAADLGKGDTKDNLLGGVVDLVVKLLSSNQNATSSLLSLAGVSPSHILGCQINAPCSVEGKNYTGGLIGRGDGVYLTKSNTDNLSKVSYFKNNIFSMDGIEEKNIIINGLKSVDGENCVGGISGSVGTASVAGLLNTTLGVAEYLGFNANSISLTGSTEGITIGGKGKRVGGAFGEAIGGSISSVTVTNLNNISGENIVGGFIGVSGPGDLAGTDNGLTV
;
A
#
# COMPACT_ATOMS: atom_id res chain seq x y z
N GLY A 1 -11.05 11.89 -4.44
CA GLY A 1 -10.20 11.61 -5.58
C GLY A 1 -8.87 10.99 -5.16
N TYR A 2 -8.09 10.50 -6.12
CA TYR A 2 -6.81 9.83 -5.91
C TYR A 2 -5.70 10.62 -6.57
N GLN A 3 -4.57 10.86 -5.89
CA GLN A 3 -3.48 11.66 -6.42
C GLN A 3 -2.12 11.12 -6.02
N GLY A 4 -1.23 11.05 -6.98
CA GLY A 4 0.15 10.60 -6.80
C GLY A 4 1.07 11.23 -7.84
N GLY A 5 2.34 11.37 -7.47
CA GLY A 5 3.35 11.89 -8.39
C GLY A 5 3.66 10.94 -9.55
N PHE A 6 3.43 9.64 -9.39
CA PHE A 6 3.54 8.63 -10.43
C PHE A 6 2.15 8.17 -10.92
N ALA A 7 1.24 7.82 -10.02
CA ALA A 7 -0.09 7.34 -10.38
C ALA A 7 -1.14 7.82 -9.39
N GLY A 8 -2.32 8.25 -9.85
CA GLY A 8 -3.47 8.51 -8.99
C GLY A 8 -3.96 7.23 -8.33
N ALA A 9 -4.12 6.16 -9.10
CA ALA A 9 -4.54 4.85 -8.62
C ALA A 9 -3.77 3.73 -9.30
N MET A 10 -3.44 2.71 -8.52
CA MET A 10 -2.85 1.44 -8.95
C MET A 10 -3.77 0.31 -8.48
N ALA A 11 -4.23 -0.52 -9.38
CA ALA A 11 -5.07 -1.66 -9.06
C ALA A 11 -4.51 -2.89 -9.79
N ASN A 12 -4.14 -3.92 -9.05
CA ASN A 12 -3.46 -5.12 -9.60
C ASN A 12 -2.29 -4.72 -10.53
N THR A 13 -1.51 -3.75 -10.10
CA THR A 13 -0.46 -3.13 -10.91
C THR A 13 0.88 -3.27 -10.20
N SER A 14 1.92 -3.54 -10.98
CA SER A 14 3.29 -3.61 -10.46
C SER A 14 4.14 -2.49 -11.03
N ALA A 15 4.66 -1.64 -10.16
CA ALA A 15 5.70 -0.66 -10.45
C ALA A 15 7.04 -1.19 -9.91
N ILE A 16 8.02 -1.35 -10.79
CA ILE A 16 9.31 -1.96 -10.45
C ILE A 16 10.43 -1.01 -10.86
N ASN A 17 11.23 -0.60 -9.88
CA ASN A 17 12.36 0.34 -10.07
C ASN A 17 11.96 1.66 -10.75
N CYS A 18 10.69 2.08 -10.58
CA CYS A 18 10.20 3.34 -11.11
C CYS A 18 10.61 4.49 -10.20
N ASN A 19 11.06 5.60 -10.80
CA ASN A 19 11.55 6.74 -10.05
C ASN A 19 10.74 8.00 -10.37
N VAL A 20 10.37 8.74 -9.34
CA VAL A 20 9.86 10.10 -9.46
C VAL A 20 11.03 11.05 -9.16
N ASN A 21 11.61 11.59 -10.22
CA ASN A 21 12.72 12.54 -10.13
C ASN A 21 12.23 13.92 -10.60
N VAL A 22 12.36 14.91 -9.74
CA VAL A 22 11.98 16.30 -10.04
C VAL A 22 13.15 17.20 -9.65
N SER A 23 13.53 18.12 -10.53
CA SER A 23 14.67 19.00 -10.31
C SER A 23 14.48 20.01 -9.20
N ASP A 24 13.24 20.44 -8.95
CA ASP A 24 12.94 21.53 -8.03
C ASP A 24 12.08 21.10 -6.85
N LYS A 25 10.81 20.86 -7.09
CA LYS A 25 9.84 20.54 -6.05
C LYS A 25 8.71 19.70 -6.60
N LEU A 26 8.40 18.59 -5.94
CA LEU A 26 7.18 17.85 -6.14
C LEU A 26 6.14 18.30 -5.11
N THR A 27 5.01 18.80 -5.58
CA THR A 27 3.86 19.06 -4.73
C THR A 27 2.71 18.19 -5.20
N VAL A 28 2.25 17.30 -4.34
CA VAL A 28 1.01 16.56 -4.52
C VAL A 28 -0.01 17.20 -3.60
N SER A 29 -0.90 18.00 -4.15
CA SER A 29 -1.88 18.76 -3.38
C SER A 29 -3.26 18.56 -3.96
N SER A 30 -4.20 18.20 -3.11
CA SER A 30 -5.59 18.16 -3.50
C SER A 30 -6.58 18.16 -2.37
N GLY A 31 -7.80 18.56 -2.71
CA GLY A 31 -8.97 18.19 -1.94
C GLY A 31 -9.36 16.71 -2.04
N GLY A 32 -8.46 15.82 -2.50
CA GLY A 32 -8.72 14.40 -2.71
C GLY A 32 -8.59 13.56 -1.46
N ASP A 33 -9.26 12.41 -1.45
CA ASP A 33 -9.31 11.52 -0.29
C ASP A 33 -8.01 10.75 -0.07
N ASN A 34 -7.29 10.44 -1.15
CA ASN A 34 -6.06 9.64 -1.08
C ASN A 34 -4.94 10.37 -1.83
N SER A 35 -3.92 10.79 -1.13
CA SER A 35 -2.79 11.53 -1.68
C SER A 35 -1.47 10.89 -1.27
N GLY A 36 -0.62 10.59 -2.24
CA GLY A 36 0.70 10.01 -2.01
C GLY A 36 1.76 10.59 -2.95
N GLY A 37 2.99 10.70 -2.50
CA GLY A 37 4.09 11.19 -3.33
C GLY A 37 4.35 10.32 -4.55
N PHE A 38 4.08 9.01 -4.46
CA PHE A 38 4.14 8.06 -5.57
C PHE A 38 2.75 7.70 -6.07
N ALA A 39 1.89 7.15 -5.22
CA ALA A 39 0.53 6.77 -5.62
C ALA A 39 -0.53 7.24 -4.60
N GLY A 40 -1.68 7.70 -5.10
CA GLY A 40 -2.81 8.06 -4.24
C GLY A 40 -3.38 6.83 -3.54
N ILE A 41 -3.68 5.78 -4.31
CA ILE A 41 -4.13 4.48 -3.80
C ILE A 41 -3.42 3.35 -4.53
N ALA A 42 -3.11 2.28 -3.80
CA ALA A 42 -2.67 1.01 -4.36
C ALA A 42 -3.50 -0.13 -3.75
N THR A 43 -4.17 -0.92 -4.59
CA THR A 43 -5.13 -1.94 -4.17
C THR A 43 -5.01 -3.23 -4.97
N ILE A 44 -5.68 -4.28 -4.50
CA ILE A 44 -5.66 -5.63 -5.11
C ILE A 44 -6.35 -5.73 -6.47
N GLY A 45 -7.01 -4.71 -6.95
CA GLY A 45 -7.65 -4.71 -8.27
C GLY A 45 -9.11 -4.28 -8.25
N TRP A 46 -9.56 -3.80 -9.42
CA TRP A 46 -10.91 -3.28 -9.60
C TRP A 46 -12.02 -4.31 -9.35
N ALA A 47 -11.76 -5.58 -9.60
CA ALA A 47 -12.74 -6.64 -9.35
C ALA A 47 -13.10 -6.78 -7.87
N ALA A 48 -12.16 -6.48 -6.96
CA ALA A 48 -12.38 -6.50 -5.52
C ALA A 48 -13.06 -5.23 -5.00
N ASP A 49 -12.79 -4.09 -5.62
CA ASP A 49 -13.40 -2.79 -5.27
C ASP A 49 -14.85 -2.66 -5.79
N LEU A 50 -15.16 -3.33 -6.89
CA LEU A 50 -16.52 -3.38 -7.45
C LEU A 50 -17.52 -4.09 -6.52
N GLY A 51 -17.06 -4.88 -5.56
CA GLY A 51 -17.93 -5.51 -4.54
C GLY A 51 -18.47 -4.52 -3.48
N LYS A 52 -18.00 -3.28 -3.45
CA LYS A 52 -18.47 -2.23 -2.52
C LYS A 52 -19.56 -1.32 -3.09
N GLY A 53 -19.84 -1.38 -4.36
CA GLY A 53 -20.88 -0.58 -5.01
C GLY A 53 -22.01 -1.46 -5.50
N ASP A 54 -23.26 -1.10 -5.30
CA ASP A 54 -24.57 -1.60 -5.77
C ASP A 54 -24.65 -2.64 -6.91
N THR A 55 -23.73 -3.59 -6.96
CA THR A 55 -23.56 -4.55 -8.06
C THR A 55 -24.05 -5.93 -7.71
N LYS A 56 -25.22 -6.01 -7.04
CA LYS A 56 -25.89 -7.31 -6.83
C LYS A 56 -26.28 -8.01 -8.14
N ASP A 57 -26.22 -7.28 -9.26
CA ASP A 57 -26.69 -7.76 -10.57
C ASP A 57 -25.60 -7.82 -11.65
N ASN A 58 -24.31 -7.65 -11.34
CA ASN A 58 -23.27 -7.64 -12.34
C ASN A 58 -22.55 -8.98 -12.48
N LEU A 59 -22.17 -9.30 -13.73
CA LEU A 59 -21.41 -10.48 -14.17
C LEU A 59 -20.21 -10.83 -13.27
N LEU A 60 -19.59 -9.81 -12.66
CA LEU A 60 -18.46 -9.94 -11.75
C LEU A 60 -18.84 -10.51 -10.37
N GLY A 61 -20.04 -10.25 -9.86
CA GLY A 61 -20.54 -10.90 -8.64
C GLY A 61 -20.65 -12.42 -8.82
N GLY A 62 -21.04 -12.86 -10.00
CA GLY A 62 -21.07 -14.28 -10.36
C GLY A 62 -19.68 -14.92 -10.47
N VAL A 63 -18.68 -14.17 -10.95
CA VAL A 63 -17.28 -14.64 -11.02
C VAL A 63 -16.67 -14.74 -9.63
N VAL A 64 -16.89 -13.78 -8.75
CA VAL A 64 -16.43 -13.85 -7.36
C VAL A 64 -17.09 -15.01 -6.62
N ASP A 65 -18.38 -15.22 -6.78
CA ASP A 65 -19.11 -16.35 -6.17
C ASP A 65 -18.65 -17.71 -6.72
N LEU A 66 -18.35 -17.79 -8.03
CA LEU A 66 -17.76 -18.97 -8.65
C LEU A 66 -16.35 -19.25 -8.13
N VAL A 67 -15.52 -18.21 -8.00
CA VAL A 67 -14.16 -18.32 -7.44
C VAL A 67 -14.21 -18.76 -5.99
N VAL A 68 -15.09 -18.20 -5.17
CA VAL A 68 -15.29 -18.62 -3.78
C VAL A 68 -15.74 -20.08 -3.69
N LYS A 69 -16.65 -20.52 -4.54
CA LYS A 69 -17.10 -21.92 -4.60
C LYS A 69 -16.01 -22.89 -5.06
N LEU A 70 -15.22 -22.51 -6.06
CA LEU A 70 -14.08 -23.31 -6.54
C LEU A 70 -12.96 -23.40 -5.50
N LEU A 71 -12.72 -22.32 -4.77
CA LEU A 71 -11.71 -22.26 -3.73
C LEU A 71 -12.08 -23.04 -2.49
N SER A 72 -13.36 -23.11 -2.14
CA SER A 72 -13.85 -23.95 -1.02
C SER A 72 -13.66 -25.46 -1.27
N SER A 73 -13.41 -25.85 -2.51
CA SER A 73 -13.22 -27.25 -2.89
C SER A 73 -11.74 -27.68 -3.01
N ASN A 74 -10.77 -26.75 -3.06
CA ASN A 74 -9.35 -27.13 -3.26
C ASN A 74 -8.34 -26.05 -2.81
N GLN A 75 -7.79 -26.20 -1.61
CA GLN A 75 -6.89 -25.22 -0.98
C GLN A 75 -5.58 -24.96 -1.78
N ASN A 76 -5.09 -25.92 -2.56
CA ASN A 76 -3.83 -25.78 -3.31
C ASN A 76 -3.97 -24.99 -4.62
N ALA A 77 -5.18 -24.72 -5.08
CA ALA A 77 -5.44 -23.95 -6.30
C ALA A 77 -5.68 -22.46 -6.04
N THR A 78 -5.67 -22.04 -4.78
CA THR A 78 -6.14 -20.70 -4.31
C THR A 78 -5.41 -19.55 -4.97
N SER A 79 -4.08 -19.53 -4.93
CA SER A 79 -3.29 -18.41 -5.45
C SER A 79 -3.39 -18.25 -6.97
N SER A 80 -3.48 -19.36 -7.69
CA SER A 80 -3.60 -19.36 -9.16
C SER A 80 -4.98 -18.92 -9.63
N LEU A 81 -6.04 -19.30 -8.90
CA LEU A 81 -7.41 -18.91 -9.23
C LEU A 81 -7.69 -17.43 -8.89
N LEU A 82 -7.14 -16.93 -7.78
CA LEU A 82 -7.23 -15.51 -7.44
C LEU A 82 -6.52 -14.64 -8.48
N SER A 83 -5.36 -15.08 -8.96
CA SER A 83 -4.64 -14.41 -10.04
C SER A 83 -5.42 -14.41 -11.35
N LEU A 84 -6.09 -15.54 -11.70
CA LEU A 84 -6.98 -15.63 -12.87
C LEU A 84 -8.20 -14.74 -12.75
N ALA A 85 -8.73 -14.54 -11.54
CA ALA A 85 -9.83 -13.62 -11.28
C ALA A 85 -9.41 -12.13 -11.25
N GLY A 86 -8.15 -11.82 -11.50
CA GLY A 86 -7.63 -10.45 -11.43
C GLY A 86 -7.47 -9.91 -9.99
N VAL A 87 -7.59 -10.80 -9.00
CA VAL A 87 -7.37 -10.47 -7.58
C VAL A 87 -5.91 -10.72 -7.25
N SER A 88 -5.08 -9.72 -7.45
CA SER A 88 -3.65 -9.78 -7.17
C SER A 88 -3.22 -8.52 -6.45
N PRO A 89 -2.29 -8.59 -5.50
CA PRO A 89 -1.74 -7.41 -4.86
C PRO A 89 -1.15 -6.43 -5.86
N SER A 90 -1.26 -5.13 -5.58
CA SER A 90 -0.40 -4.17 -6.24
C SER A 90 0.99 -4.22 -5.62
N HIS A 91 2.02 -4.10 -6.47
CA HIS A 91 3.42 -4.16 -6.06
C HIS A 91 4.11 -2.83 -6.38
N ILE A 92 4.72 -2.23 -5.39
CA ILE A 92 5.64 -1.11 -5.55
C ILE A 92 7.00 -1.62 -5.06
N LEU A 93 7.85 -1.99 -6.01
CA LEU A 93 9.11 -2.69 -5.75
C LEU A 93 10.31 -1.82 -6.15
N GLY A 94 11.18 -1.49 -5.20
CA GLY A 94 12.40 -0.73 -5.46
C GLY A 94 12.19 0.66 -6.06
N CYS A 95 10.98 1.22 -5.90
CA CYS A 95 10.62 2.52 -6.44
C CYS A 95 11.16 3.66 -5.57
N GLN A 96 11.43 4.81 -6.18
CA GLN A 96 12.09 5.92 -5.49
C GLN A 96 11.40 7.26 -5.78
N ILE A 97 11.39 8.12 -4.77
CA ILE A 97 11.07 9.54 -4.90
C ILE A 97 12.34 10.29 -4.53
N ASN A 98 12.95 10.94 -5.52
CA ASN A 98 14.19 11.71 -5.37
C ASN A 98 13.91 13.19 -5.68
N ALA A 99 13.16 13.84 -4.81
CA ALA A 99 12.80 15.25 -4.97
C ALA A 99 12.39 15.83 -3.63
N PRO A 100 12.62 17.12 -3.40
CA PRO A 100 11.94 17.83 -2.33
C PRO A 100 10.42 17.68 -2.53
N CYS A 101 9.76 16.90 -1.66
CA CYS A 101 8.37 16.52 -1.82
C CYS A 101 7.51 17.05 -0.67
N SER A 102 6.34 17.58 -1.01
CA SER A 102 5.27 17.88 -0.06
C SER A 102 3.98 17.25 -0.52
N VAL A 103 3.30 16.57 0.38
CA VAL A 103 2.02 15.89 0.09
C VAL A 103 0.93 16.47 0.98
N GLU A 104 -0.15 16.89 0.37
CA GLU A 104 -1.34 17.41 1.04
C GLU A 104 -2.58 16.66 0.56
N GLY A 105 -3.42 16.26 1.49
CA GLY A 105 -4.64 15.50 1.19
C GLY A 105 -5.68 15.61 2.29
N LYS A 106 -6.73 14.79 2.21
CA LYS A 106 -7.79 14.74 3.22
C LYS A 106 -7.73 13.47 4.07
N ASN A 107 -8.31 12.37 3.56
CA ASN A 107 -8.57 11.19 4.37
C ASN A 107 -7.32 10.34 4.60
N TYR A 108 -6.57 10.06 3.53
CA TYR A 108 -5.37 9.21 3.61
C TYR A 108 -4.22 9.90 2.89
N THR A 109 -3.24 10.35 3.65
CA THR A 109 -2.12 11.11 3.11
C THR A 109 -0.79 10.49 3.52
N GLY A 110 0.06 10.20 2.55
CA GLY A 110 1.36 9.58 2.80
C GLY A 110 2.46 10.06 1.86
N GLY A 111 3.69 10.04 2.32
CA GLY A 111 4.85 10.44 1.50
C GLY A 111 5.07 9.52 0.30
N LEU A 112 4.76 8.23 0.40
CA LEU A 112 4.81 7.27 -0.71
C LEU A 112 3.41 7.01 -1.26
N ILE A 113 2.50 6.51 -0.45
CA ILE A 113 1.12 6.21 -0.86
C ILE A 113 0.12 6.79 0.13
N GLY A 114 -1.03 7.26 -0.37
CA GLY A 114 -2.12 7.70 0.49
C GLY A 114 -2.74 6.51 1.21
N ARG A 115 -3.21 5.52 0.47
CA ARG A 115 -3.81 4.29 0.99
C ARG A 115 -3.33 3.05 0.26
N GLY A 116 -3.10 1.98 0.99
CA GLY A 116 -2.74 0.67 0.45
C GLY A 116 -3.62 -0.44 1.02
N ASP A 117 -4.37 -1.15 0.16
CA ASP A 117 -5.17 -2.30 0.53
C ASP A 117 -4.60 -3.55 -0.16
N GLY A 118 -4.01 -4.46 0.61
CA GLY A 118 -3.34 -5.65 0.07
C GLY A 118 -2.19 -5.29 -0.86
N VAL A 119 -1.27 -4.44 -0.42
CA VAL A 119 -0.16 -3.90 -1.22
C VAL A 119 1.19 -4.44 -0.74
N TYR A 120 2.11 -4.68 -1.66
CA TYR A 120 3.50 -4.99 -1.37
C TYR A 120 4.38 -3.77 -1.65
N LEU A 121 4.92 -3.19 -0.59
CA LEU A 121 5.86 -2.07 -0.60
C LEU A 121 7.23 -2.62 -0.19
N THR A 122 8.00 -3.13 -1.14
CA THR A 122 9.23 -3.86 -0.81
C THR A 122 10.36 -3.58 -1.79
N LYS A 123 11.56 -4.09 -1.49
CA LYS A 123 12.66 -4.07 -2.43
C LYS A 123 12.41 -4.97 -3.64
N SER A 124 13.06 -4.65 -4.78
CA SER A 124 12.95 -5.38 -6.05
C SER A 124 13.93 -6.56 -6.14
N ASN A 125 14.03 -7.38 -5.09
CA ASN A 125 14.84 -8.61 -5.15
C ASN A 125 14.07 -9.75 -5.84
N THR A 126 14.79 -10.81 -6.19
CA THR A 126 14.24 -12.00 -6.87
C THR A 126 13.03 -12.58 -6.15
N ASP A 127 13.06 -12.67 -4.80
CA ASP A 127 11.97 -13.22 -4.01
C ASP A 127 10.68 -12.40 -4.13
N ASN A 128 10.78 -11.09 -4.16
CA ASN A 128 9.62 -10.22 -4.31
C ASN A 128 9.15 -10.13 -5.76
N LEU A 129 10.07 -10.12 -6.71
CA LEU A 129 9.74 -10.17 -8.14
C LEU A 129 8.99 -11.46 -8.50
N SER A 130 9.38 -12.60 -7.94
CA SER A 130 8.70 -13.88 -8.18
C SER A 130 7.24 -13.94 -7.71
N LYS A 131 6.79 -12.99 -6.88
CA LYS A 131 5.39 -12.84 -6.45
C LYS A 131 4.53 -12.09 -7.48
N VAL A 132 5.16 -11.34 -8.37
CA VAL A 132 4.47 -10.63 -9.44
C VAL A 132 4.04 -11.62 -10.52
N SER A 133 2.77 -11.62 -10.87
CA SER A 133 2.15 -12.64 -11.75
C SER A 133 2.89 -12.81 -13.08
N TYR A 134 3.37 -11.75 -13.69
CA TYR A 134 4.09 -11.82 -14.97
C TYR A 134 5.42 -12.56 -14.88
N PHE A 135 6.16 -12.39 -13.80
CA PHE A 135 7.41 -13.13 -13.55
C PHE A 135 7.13 -14.54 -13.05
N LYS A 136 6.17 -14.70 -12.14
CA LYS A 136 5.74 -16.00 -11.63
C LYS A 136 5.33 -16.97 -12.75
N ASN A 137 4.68 -16.43 -13.77
CA ASN A 137 4.22 -17.22 -14.94
C ASN A 137 5.22 -17.23 -16.11
N ASN A 138 6.45 -16.76 -15.90
CA ASN A 138 7.51 -16.69 -16.90
C ASN A 138 7.14 -15.93 -18.18
N ILE A 139 6.23 -14.95 -18.10
CA ILE A 139 5.87 -14.08 -19.23
C ILE A 139 6.99 -13.10 -19.49
N PHE A 140 7.64 -12.58 -18.44
CA PHE A 140 8.83 -11.75 -18.51
C PHE A 140 9.96 -12.38 -17.71
N SER A 141 11.22 -12.18 -18.17
CA SER A 141 12.41 -12.55 -17.42
C SER A 141 12.67 -11.55 -16.30
N MET A 142 13.19 -12.05 -15.17
CA MET A 142 13.73 -11.22 -14.08
C MET A 142 15.19 -10.82 -14.34
N ASP A 143 15.83 -11.38 -15.38
CA ASP A 143 17.23 -11.12 -15.68
C ASP A 143 17.49 -9.65 -15.96
N GLY A 144 18.53 -9.12 -15.34
CA GLY A 144 18.90 -7.72 -15.50
C GLY A 144 18.08 -6.72 -14.66
N ILE A 145 17.09 -7.18 -13.87
CA ILE A 145 16.41 -6.31 -12.90
C ILE A 145 17.32 -6.14 -11.69
N GLU A 146 17.79 -4.91 -11.51
CA GLU A 146 18.63 -4.54 -10.36
C GLU A 146 17.83 -4.54 -9.06
N GLU A 147 18.39 -5.14 -7.99
CA GLU A 147 17.78 -5.05 -6.66
C GLU A 147 17.90 -3.63 -6.11
N LYS A 148 16.79 -3.02 -5.77
CA LYS A 148 16.69 -1.68 -5.16
C LYS A 148 15.73 -1.67 -3.99
N ASN A 149 16.05 -0.86 -2.98
CA ASN A 149 15.14 -0.54 -1.89
C ASN A 149 14.14 0.54 -2.33
N ILE A 150 13.01 0.64 -1.62
CA ILE A 150 12.17 1.82 -1.71
C ILE A 150 12.86 2.97 -0.99
N ILE A 151 13.00 4.10 -1.67
CA ILE A 151 13.64 5.30 -1.14
C ILE A 151 12.71 6.49 -1.33
N ILE A 152 12.44 7.22 -0.25
CA ILE A 152 11.79 8.52 -0.27
C ILE A 152 12.81 9.51 0.27
N ASN A 153 13.33 10.36 -0.58
CA ASN A 153 14.39 11.29 -0.23
C ASN A 153 13.94 12.73 -0.43
N GLY A 154 14.15 13.56 0.60
CA GLY A 154 13.83 14.99 0.55
C GLY A 154 12.37 15.32 0.92
N LEU A 155 11.64 14.42 1.58
CA LEU A 155 10.27 14.71 2.03
C LEU A 155 10.28 15.89 3.01
N LYS A 156 9.47 16.93 2.75
CA LYS A 156 9.34 18.13 3.57
C LYS A 156 8.14 18.06 4.50
N SER A 157 6.99 17.72 3.95
CA SER A 157 5.75 17.68 4.73
C SER A 157 4.77 16.66 4.19
N VAL A 158 3.98 16.10 5.10
CA VAL A 158 2.77 15.33 4.82
C VAL A 158 1.66 15.90 5.69
N ASP A 159 0.65 16.48 5.07
CA ASP A 159 -0.45 17.15 5.74
C ASP A 159 -1.80 16.55 5.33
N GLY A 160 -2.66 16.26 6.31
CA GLY A 160 -3.97 15.64 6.06
C GLY A 160 -4.93 15.77 7.22
N GLU A 161 -6.16 15.24 7.02
CA GLU A 161 -7.27 15.39 7.98
C GLU A 161 -7.56 14.12 8.79
N ASN A 162 -7.31 12.92 8.28
CA ASN A 162 -7.64 11.68 8.98
C ASN A 162 -6.42 10.81 9.26
N CYS A 163 -5.98 10.02 8.29
CA CYS A 163 -4.83 9.12 8.45
C CYS A 163 -3.62 9.72 7.72
N VAL A 164 -2.59 10.07 8.45
CA VAL A 164 -1.41 10.75 7.91
C VAL A 164 -0.14 10.02 8.33
N GLY A 165 0.70 9.70 7.37
CA GLY A 165 1.98 9.02 7.64
C GLY A 165 3.09 9.42 6.67
N GLY A 166 4.32 9.41 7.13
CA GLY A 166 5.48 9.73 6.30
C GLY A 166 5.64 8.82 5.09
N ILE A 167 5.25 7.56 5.21
CA ILE A 167 5.25 6.58 4.12
C ILE A 167 3.81 6.39 3.60
N SER A 168 2.87 6.05 4.49
CA SER A 168 1.48 5.85 4.08
C SER A 168 0.50 6.41 5.09
N GLY A 169 -0.59 7.00 4.59
CA GLY A 169 -1.73 7.38 5.42
C GLY A 169 -2.38 6.15 6.05
N SER A 170 -2.67 5.12 5.27
CA SER A 170 -3.20 3.86 5.76
C SER A 170 -2.71 2.70 4.91
N VAL A 171 -2.35 1.60 5.55
CA VAL A 171 -2.11 0.30 4.91
C VAL A 171 -2.88 -0.78 5.64
N GLY A 172 -3.45 -1.71 4.88
CA GLY A 172 -4.24 -2.76 5.48
C GLY A 172 -4.51 -3.94 4.57
N THR A 173 -5.24 -4.89 5.12
CA THR A 173 -5.79 -6.01 4.37
C THR A 173 -6.87 -5.49 3.43
N ALA A 174 -6.89 -5.97 2.19
CA ALA A 174 -7.99 -5.68 1.29
C ALA A 174 -9.31 -6.24 1.85
N SER A 175 -10.40 -5.53 1.65
CA SER A 175 -11.72 -5.94 2.19
C SER A 175 -12.19 -7.31 1.67
N VAL A 176 -11.78 -7.70 0.46
CA VAL A 176 -12.01 -9.04 -0.11
C VAL A 176 -11.18 -10.10 0.63
N ALA A 177 -10.03 -9.73 1.17
CA ALA A 177 -9.22 -10.63 1.98
C ALA A 177 -9.96 -11.09 3.24
N GLY A 178 -10.66 -10.20 3.93
CA GLY A 178 -11.46 -10.56 5.10
C GLY A 178 -12.48 -11.66 4.78
N LEU A 179 -13.22 -11.53 3.69
CA LEU A 179 -14.20 -12.53 3.25
C LEU A 179 -13.55 -13.86 2.87
N LEU A 180 -12.47 -13.81 2.10
CA LEU A 180 -11.78 -15.02 1.62
C LEU A 180 -11.01 -15.71 2.73
N ASN A 181 -10.44 -14.97 3.66
CA ASN A 181 -9.65 -15.53 4.73
C ASN A 181 -10.49 -16.33 5.74
N THR A 182 -11.72 -15.90 6.04
CA THR A 182 -12.64 -16.68 6.87
C THR A 182 -12.92 -18.05 6.29
N THR A 183 -12.81 -18.19 4.97
CA THR A 183 -13.18 -19.41 4.26
C THR A 183 -11.95 -20.23 3.82
N LEU A 184 -10.79 -19.62 3.58
CA LEU A 184 -9.70 -20.23 2.80
C LEU A 184 -8.29 -20.05 3.37
N GLY A 185 -8.08 -19.28 4.43
CA GLY A 185 -6.76 -19.04 5.01
C GLY A 185 -5.77 -18.32 4.08
N VAL A 186 -6.23 -17.39 3.24
CA VAL A 186 -5.40 -16.65 2.26
C VAL A 186 -4.85 -15.32 2.78
N ALA A 187 -4.82 -15.15 4.10
CA ALA A 187 -4.39 -13.93 4.78
C ALA A 187 -3.04 -13.38 4.31
N GLU A 188 -2.06 -14.25 4.20
CA GLU A 188 -0.70 -13.88 3.81
C GLU A 188 -0.62 -13.35 2.37
N TYR A 189 -1.50 -13.81 1.51
CA TYR A 189 -1.54 -13.40 0.11
C TYR A 189 -2.19 -12.03 -0.12
N LEU A 190 -3.19 -11.69 0.67
CA LEU A 190 -4.00 -10.47 0.51
C LEU A 190 -3.74 -9.41 1.59
N GLY A 191 -2.86 -9.68 2.54
CA GLY A 191 -2.35 -8.71 3.49
C GLY A 191 -1.40 -7.70 2.82
N PHE A 192 -1.03 -6.66 3.54
CA PHE A 192 0.04 -5.79 3.10
C PHE A 192 1.41 -6.28 3.59
N ASN A 193 2.46 -5.90 2.84
CA ASN A 193 3.84 -6.09 3.27
C ASN A 193 4.63 -4.81 2.98
N ALA A 194 5.22 -4.23 4.03
CA ALA A 194 6.10 -3.07 3.94
C ALA A 194 7.49 -3.45 4.43
N ASN A 195 8.46 -3.52 3.52
CA ASN A 195 9.81 -3.98 3.84
C ASN A 195 10.87 -3.22 3.05
N SER A 196 12.03 -2.98 3.67
CA SER A 196 13.18 -2.34 3.03
C SER A 196 12.83 -0.96 2.46
N ILE A 197 12.23 -0.11 3.30
CA ILE A 197 11.84 1.26 2.98
C ILE A 197 12.69 2.23 3.78
N SER A 198 13.29 3.19 3.10
CA SER A 198 14.01 4.30 3.71
C SER A 198 13.33 5.63 3.38
N LEU A 199 12.89 6.33 4.41
CA LEU A 199 12.38 7.68 4.33
C LEU A 199 13.37 8.64 4.95
N THR A 200 13.86 9.58 4.16
CA THR A 200 14.75 10.65 4.62
C THR A 200 14.09 12.01 4.36
N GLY A 201 13.96 12.78 5.42
CA GLY A 201 13.47 14.15 5.34
C GLY A 201 14.40 15.10 4.61
N SER A 202 13.87 16.26 4.26
CA SER A 202 14.66 17.38 3.77
C SER A 202 15.68 17.83 4.83
N THR A 203 16.57 18.73 4.47
CA THR A 203 17.57 19.29 5.40
C THR A 203 16.93 19.99 6.61
N GLU A 204 15.72 20.48 6.48
CA GLU A 204 14.93 21.12 7.54
C GLU A 204 14.14 20.10 8.38
N GLY A 205 14.18 18.84 8.02
CA GLY A 205 13.40 17.77 8.61
C GLY A 205 12.00 17.61 8.00
N ILE A 206 11.29 16.57 8.43
CA ILE A 206 9.93 16.26 7.98
C ILE A 206 8.93 16.79 9.00
N THR A 207 7.88 17.45 8.53
CA THR A 207 6.68 17.74 9.32
C THR A 207 5.54 16.83 8.86
N ILE A 208 4.95 16.08 9.79
CA ILE A 208 3.85 15.15 9.51
C ILE A 208 2.66 15.50 10.39
N GLY A 209 1.47 15.64 9.77
CA GLY A 209 0.25 15.81 10.57
C GLY A 209 -0.83 16.68 9.98
N GLY A 210 -0.87 17.94 10.36
CA GLY A 210 -1.99 18.84 10.10
C GLY A 210 -3.17 18.61 11.05
N LYS A 211 -4.39 18.42 10.51
CA LYS A 211 -5.60 18.04 11.26
C LYS A 211 -5.77 16.52 11.39
N GLY A 212 -4.71 15.75 11.19
CA GLY A 212 -4.75 14.30 11.20
C GLY A 212 -5.30 13.74 12.51
N LYS A 213 -6.27 12.83 12.40
CA LYS A 213 -6.84 12.12 13.56
C LYS A 213 -5.99 10.93 13.98
N ARG A 214 -5.28 10.33 13.03
CA ARG A 214 -4.37 9.18 13.23
C ARG A 214 -3.08 9.51 12.49
N VAL A 215 -2.05 9.84 13.24
CA VAL A 215 -0.79 10.33 12.67
C VAL A 215 0.37 9.46 13.12
N GLY A 216 1.20 9.06 12.18
CA GLY A 216 2.41 8.30 12.47
C GLY A 216 3.61 8.78 11.65
N GLY A 217 4.81 8.67 12.21
CA GLY A 217 6.05 9.04 11.53
C GLY A 217 6.26 8.25 10.23
N ALA A 218 5.85 6.99 10.20
CA ALA A 218 5.82 6.16 9.00
C ALA A 218 4.40 5.90 8.50
N PHE A 219 3.52 5.41 9.36
CA PHE A 219 2.16 5.00 9.00
C PHE A 219 1.12 5.67 9.89
N GLY A 220 0.13 6.34 9.31
CA GLY A 220 -1.01 6.86 10.06
C GLY A 220 -1.83 5.71 10.65
N GLU A 221 -2.07 4.68 9.84
CA GLU A 221 -2.75 3.46 10.22
C GLU A 221 -2.12 2.25 9.54
N ALA A 222 -1.95 1.14 10.28
CA ALA A 222 -1.46 -0.13 9.78
C ALA A 222 -2.28 -1.28 10.38
N ILE A 223 -3.11 -1.94 9.55
CA ILE A 223 -4.11 -2.91 9.99
C ILE A 223 -3.85 -4.27 9.34
N GLY A 224 -3.34 -5.20 10.15
CA GLY A 224 -2.88 -6.50 9.68
C GLY A 224 -1.66 -6.40 8.76
N GLY A 225 -1.01 -7.49 8.45
CA GLY A 225 0.14 -7.53 7.57
C GLY A 225 1.49 -7.43 8.27
N SER A 226 2.52 -7.03 7.54
CA SER A 226 3.90 -7.04 8.04
C SER A 226 4.64 -5.76 7.70
N ILE A 227 5.39 -5.25 8.67
CA ILE A 227 6.32 -4.13 8.53
C ILE A 227 7.69 -4.61 9.02
N SER A 228 8.73 -4.47 8.22
CA SER A 228 10.09 -4.81 8.61
C SER A 228 11.12 -3.97 7.88
N SER A 229 12.27 -3.72 8.49
CA SER A 229 13.36 -2.96 7.87
C SER A 229 12.90 -1.60 7.29
N VAL A 230 12.06 -0.89 8.03
CA VAL A 230 11.56 0.43 7.66
C VAL A 230 12.24 1.48 8.53
N THR A 231 12.80 2.49 7.90
CA THR A 231 13.54 3.56 8.58
C THR A 231 12.97 4.93 8.21
N VAL A 232 12.77 5.77 9.21
CA VAL A 232 12.41 7.19 9.05
C VAL A 232 13.50 8.01 9.71
N THR A 233 14.12 8.90 8.96
CA THR A 233 15.20 9.77 9.44
C THR A 233 14.87 11.23 9.19
N ASN A 234 15.50 12.09 9.99
CA ASN A 234 15.32 13.53 9.88
C ASN A 234 13.86 13.98 10.10
N LEU A 235 13.22 13.38 11.10
CA LEU A 235 11.87 13.72 11.51
C LEU A 235 11.94 14.93 12.46
N ASN A 236 11.28 16.02 12.10
CA ASN A 236 11.26 17.26 12.87
C ASN A 236 10.03 17.36 13.77
N ASN A 237 8.84 17.15 13.21
CA ASN A 237 7.60 17.28 13.96
C ASN A 237 6.55 16.27 13.52
N ILE A 238 5.86 15.69 14.49
CA ILE A 238 4.65 14.91 14.28
C ILE A 238 3.55 15.52 15.14
N SER A 239 2.42 15.89 14.53
CA SER A 239 1.29 16.50 15.22
C SER A 239 -0.04 15.97 14.68
N GLY A 240 -1.05 15.95 15.52
CA GLY A 240 -2.40 15.49 15.13
C GLY A 240 -3.42 15.82 16.20
N GLU A 241 -4.70 15.63 15.89
CA GLU A 241 -5.80 15.96 16.80
C GLU A 241 -6.05 14.88 17.87
N ASN A 242 -5.95 13.60 17.52
CA ASN A 242 -6.42 12.53 18.42
C ASN A 242 -5.31 11.53 18.77
N ILE A 243 -4.81 10.76 17.79
CA ILE A 243 -3.86 9.67 18.00
C ILE A 243 -2.59 9.98 17.24
N VAL A 244 -1.48 10.09 17.96
CA VAL A 244 -0.16 10.40 17.39
C VAL A 244 0.85 9.38 17.88
N GLY A 245 1.53 8.72 16.96
CA GLY A 245 2.62 7.78 17.23
C GLY A 245 3.91 8.18 16.53
N GLY A 246 5.04 8.00 17.18
CA GLY A 246 6.34 8.31 16.57
C GLY A 246 6.64 7.53 15.29
N PHE A 247 6.06 6.33 15.15
CA PHE A 247 6.22 5.49 13.97
C PHE A 247 4.87 5.10 13.36
N ILE A 248 3.94 4.55 14.15
CA ILE A 248 2.58 4.18 13.73
C ILE A 248 1.58 4.92 14.61
N GLY A 249 0.58 5.57 14.02
CA GLY A 249 -0.52 6.19 14.76
C GLY A 249 -1.45 5.13 15.35
N VAL A 250 -2.00 4.27 14.50
CA VAL A 250 -2.88 3.16 14.90
C VAL A 250 -2.38 1.86 14.28
N SER A 251 -2.28 0.82 15.09
CA SER A 251 -2.04 -0.54 14.64
C SER A 251 -3.14 -1.46 15.16
N GLY A 252 -3.48 -2.48 14.38
CA GLY A 252 -4.50 -3.44 14.78
C GLY A 252 -4.48 -4.71 13.94
N PRO A 253 -5.26 -5.72 14.37
CA PRO A 253 -5.48 -6.90 13.55
C PRO A 253 -6.26 -6.51 12.28
N GLY A 254 -5.97 -7.18 11.19
CA GLY A 254 -6.80 -7.10 9.99
C GLY A 254 -8.14 -7.81 10.19
N ASP A 255 -9.06 -7.61 9.25
CA ASP A 255 -10.35 -8.31 9.20
C ASP A 255 -10.21 -9.81 8.84
N LEU A 256 -9.08 -10.40 9.18
CA LEU A 256 -8.76 -11.77 8.87
C LEU A 256 -9.22 -12.66 10.02
N ALA A 257 -10.06 -13.65 9.75
CA ALA A 257 -10.46 -14.63 10.75
C ALA A 257 -9.29 -15.60 11.01
N GLY A 258 -8.77 -15.59 12.21
CA GLY A 258 -7.70 -16.47 12.65
C GLY A 258 -6.95 -15.86 13.84
N THR A 259 -6.16 -16.66 14.53
CA THR A 259 -5.53 -16.28 15.77
C THR A 259 -4.29 -15.38 15.63
N ASP A 260 -3.70 -15.32 14.42
CA ASP A 260 -2.41 -14.61 14.18
C ASP A 260 -2.53 -13.50 13.14
N ASN A 261 -3.62 -12.73 13.18
CA ASN A 261 -3.91 -11.65 12.22
C ASN A 261 -3.40 -10.28 12.67
N GLY A 262 -2.52 -10.25 13.65
CA GLY A 262 -1.91 -9.03 14.15
C GLY A 262 -0.97 -8.38 13.13
N LEU A 263 -0.63 -7.13 13.39
CA LEU A 263 0.46 -6.47 12.72
C LEU A 263 1.79 -7.02 13.27
N THR A 264 2.67 -7.49 12.39
CA THR A 264 4.06 -7.83 12.72
C THR A 264 4.96 -6.63 12.38
N VAL A 265 5.78 -6.19 13.33
CA VAL A 265 6.71 -5.07 13.18
C VAL A 265 8.13 -5.53 13.49
#